data_ff7e4989d5c3d3f48b207dce366ee134
#
_entry.id   ff7e4989d5c3d3f48b207dce366ee134
#
_cell.length_a   1.000
_cell.length_b   1.000
_cell.length_c   1.000
_cell.angle_alpha   90.00
_cell.angle_beta   90.00
_cell.angle_gamma   90.00
#
_symmetry.space_group_name_H-M   'P 1'
#
loop_
_entity.id
_entity.type
_entity.pdbx_description
1 polymer ?
#
loop_
_entity_poly.entity_id
_entity_poly.type
_entity_poly.pdbx_seq_one_letter_code
_entity_poly.pdbx_strand_id
1 'polypeptide(L)'
;ARRPAVWISDGRLRKCIAQEHGDDTAPALIVRHYFPCQRLVVIGSDPFALAIAGLGQTVGWDVSILAPFGPQAHPPIGVSYDRRTLAEAMNDPAPDRWTAVAVATHDLEQDESALIPALQSPAGYVGVLGSRRKLDQRLAGLRSAGLDQPAIARLSAPIGLNIGASSPWEVALSV
;
A
#
# COMPACT_ATOMS: atom_id res chain seq x y z
N ALA A 1 6.14 14.08 6.76
CA ALA A 1 6.10 13.34 5.50
C ALA A 1 7.47 12.68 5.27
N ARG A 2 7.49 11.40 4.84
CA ARG A 2 8.71 10.69 4.47
C ARG A 2 9.21 11.25 3.14
N ARG A 3 10.48 11.65 3.07
CA ARG A 3 11.04 12.28 1.87
C ARG A 3 12.26 11.51 1.38
N PRO A 4 12.44 11.36 0.06
CA PRO A 4 13.66 10.82 -0.50
C PRO A 4 14.82 11.79 -0.27
N ALA A 5 16.04 11.25 -0.22
CA ALA A 5 17.26 12.04 -0.11
C ALA A 5 18.26 11.61 -1.17
N VAL A 6 19.09 12.54 -1.60
CA VAL A 6 20.19 12.28 -2.52
C VAL A 6 21.50 12.61 -1.83
N TRP A 7 22.41 11.64 -1.85
CA TRP A 7 23.78 11.84 -1.43
C TRP A 7 24.64 12.01 -2.67
N ILE A 8 25.41 13.11 -2.71
CA ILE A 8 26.29 13.44 -3.82
C ILE A 8 27.71 13.64 -3.31
N SER A 9 28.70 13.24 -4.11
CA SER A 9 30.09 13.46 -3.84
C SER A 9 30.86 13.70 -5.14
N ASP A 10 31.75 14.69 -5.14
CA ASP A 10 32.73 14.96 -6.20
C ASP A 10 34.11 14.41 -5.88
N GLY A 11 34.24 13.59 -4.82
CA GLY A 11 35.46 13.04 -4.30
C GLY A 11 36.13 13.90 -3.22
N ARG A 12 35.75 15.18 -3.07
CA ARG A 12 36.24 16.12 -2.04
C ARG A 12 35.13 16.57 -1.10
N LEU A 13 33.98 16.91 -1.66
CA LEU A 13 32.79 17.32 -0.92
C LEU A 13 31.78 16.17 -0.86
N ARG A 14 31.06 16.11 0.24
CA ARG A 14 29.93 15.16 0.47
C ARG A 14 28.73 15.95 0.95
N LYS A 15 27.61 15.83 0.27
CA LYS A 15 26.37 16.53 0.63
C LYS A 15 25.19 15.55 0.58
N CYS A 16 24.33 15.63 1.58
CA CYS A 16 23.04 14.95 1.57
C CYS A 16 21.94 16.01 1.48
N ILE A 17 21.10 15.92 0.47
CA ILE A 17 20.01 16.87 0.21
C ILE A 17 18.69 16.12 0.14
N ALA A 18 17.64 16.69 0.74
CA ALA A 18 16.27 16.20 0.52
C ALA A 18 15.91 16.48 -0.94
N GLN A 19 15.43 15.48 -1.64
CA GLN A 19 15.03 15.62 -3.04
C GLN A 19 13.64 16.28 -3.09
N GLU A 20 13.63 17.61 -3.21
CA GLU A 20 12.46 18.37 -3.62
C GLU A 20 12.66 18.66 -5.11
N HIS A 21 11.91 18.04 -5.98
CA HIS A 21 11.84 18.25 -7.43
C HIS A 21 12.83 19.31 -7.98
N GLY A 22 13.91 18.87 -8.57
CA GLY A 22 14.88 19.77 -9.19
C GLY A 22 16.20 19.05 -9.50
N ASP A 23 16.62 19.18 -10.73
CA ASP A 23 17.90 18.75 -11.24
C ASP A 23 18.99 19.65 -10.62
N ASP A 24 19.56 19.27 -9.49
CA ASP A 24 20.79 19.91 -9.00
C ASP A 24 21.97 19.26 -9.73
N THR A 25 22.20 19.72 -10.96
CA THR A 25 23.24 19.23 -11.88
C THR A 25 24.65 19.74 -11.49
N ALA A 26 25.00 19.66 -10.20
CA ALA A 26 26.36 19.79 -9.82
C ALA A 26 27.18 18.60 -10.38
N PRO A 27 28.35 18.79 -10.94
CA PRO A 27 29.17 17.68 -11.44
C PRO A 27 29.58 16.78 -10.28
N ALA A 28 28.88 15.65 -10.16
CA ALA A 28 29.11 14.68 -9.11
C ALA A 28 29.69 13.40 -9.69
N LEU A 29 30.77 12.89 -9.06
CA LEU A 29 31.36 11.59 -9.42
C LEU A 29 30.47 10.42 -8.95
N ILE A 30 29.76 10.60 -7.83
CA ILE A 30 28.92 9.60 -7.24
C ILE A 30 27.60 10.24 -6.79
N VAL A 31 26.49 9.68 -7.23
CA VAL A 31 25.14 10.06 -6.79
C VAL A 31 24.45 8.81 -6.22
N ARG A 32 23.94 8.90 -5.00
CA ARG A 32 23.15 7.84 -4.37
C ARG A 32 21.78 8.37 -3.97
N HIS A 33 20.74 7.70 -4.44
CA HIS A 33 19.37 7.99 -4.07
C HIS A 33 18.95 7.12 -2.88
N TYR A 34 18.37 7.74 -1.87
CA TYR A 34 17.78 7.07 -0.71
C TYR A 34 16.28 7.32 -0.72
N PHE A 35 15.51 6.25 -0.87
CA PHE A 35 14.06 6.32 -0.82
C PHE A 35 13.58 5.95 0.58
N PRO A 36 12.45 6.53 1.04
CA PRO A 36 11.80 6.08 2.25
C PRO A 36 11.49 4.58 2.20
N CYS A 37 11.51 3.91 3.36
CA CYS A 37 11.06 2.54 3.47
C CYS A 37 9.61 2.44 2.93
N GLN A 38 9.34 1.44 2.10
CA GLN A 38 7.98 1.19 1.63
C GLN A 38 7.09 0.82 2.81
N ARG A 39 5.87 1.34 2.83
CA ARG A 39 4.85 0.97 3.81
C ARG A 39 3.74 0.19 3.12
N LEU A 40 3.32 -0.91 3.73
CA LEU A 40 2.22 -1.73 3.29
C LEU A 40 1.12 -1.73 4.35
N VAL A 41 -0.05 -1.28 3.99
CA VAL A 41 -1.27 -1.39 4.80
C VAL A 41 -2.13 -2.49 4.20
N VAL A 42 -2.28 -3.60 4.92
CA VAL A 42 -3.15 -4.70 4.50
C VAL A 42 -4.46 -4.59 5.28
N ILE A 43 -5.58 -4.50 4.57
CA ILE A 43 -6.90 -4.39 5.18
C ILE A 43 -7.59 -5.74 5.06
N GLY A 44 -7.77 -6.39 6.20
CA GLY A 44 -8.30 -7.75 6.31
C GLY A 44 -7.53 -8.60 7.32
N SER A 45 -8.04 -9.78 7.63
CA SER A 45 -7.44 -10.68 8.65
C SER A 45 -7.49 -12.16 8.27
N ASP A 46 -7.83 -12.46 7.03
CA ASP A 46 -7.90 -13.80 6.49
C ASP A 46 -6.50 -14.35 6.11
N PRO A 47 -6.36 -15.62 5.74
CA PRO A 47 -5.08 -16.18 5.34
C PRO A 47 -4.38 -15.46 4.18
N PHE A 48 -5.12 -14.85 3.25
CA PHE A 48 -4.55 -14.10 2.14
C PHE A 48 -3.95 -12.77 2.62
N ALA A 49 -4.68 -12.04 3.47
CA ALA A 49 -4.19 -10.83 4.11
C ALA A 49 -2.91 -11.11 4.92
N LEU A 50 -2.90 -12.20 5.70
CA LEU A 50 -1.75 -12.59 6.50
C LEU A 50 -0.54 -12.97 5.64
N ALA A 51 -0.75 -13.66 4.52
CA ALA A 51 0.34 -14.02 3.60
C ALA A 51 0.94 -12.77 2.92
N ILE A 52 0.10 -11.83 2.45
CA ILE A 52 0.54 -10.56 1.86
C ILE A 52 1.36 -9.76 2.89
N ALA A 53 0.87 -9.64 4.11
CA ALA A 53 1.57 -8.94 5.18
C ALA A 53 2.91 -9.61 5.55
N GLY A 54 2.92 -10.93 5.68
CA GLY A 54 4.13 -11.70 5.97
C GLY A 54 5.20 -11.58 4.90
N LEU A 55 4.80 -11.60 3.62
CA LEU A 55 5.74 -11.40 2.52
C LEU A 55 6.29 -9.97 2.51
N GLY A 56 5.44 -8.96 2.69
CA GLY A 56 5.86 -7.56 2.81
C GLY A 56 6.88 -7.35 3.93
N GLN A 57 6.68 -7.99 5.10
CA GLN A 57 7.63 -7.97 6.20
C GLN A 57 8.96 -8.64 5.81
N THR A 58 8.89 -9.78 5.13
CA THR A 58 10.09 -10.54 4.72
C THR A 58 10.98 -9.74 3.77
N VAL A 59 10.39 -8.91 2.90
CA VAL A 59 11.16 -8.03 2.00
C VAL A 59 11.56 -6.69 2.65
N GLY A 60 11.33 -6.53 3.95
CA GLY A 60 11.79 -5.37 4.72
C GLY A 60 10.91 -4.13 4.65
N TRP A 61 9.62 -4.27 4.29
CA TRP A 61 8.68 -3.16 4.31
C TRP A 61 8.15 -2.90 5.73
N ASP A 62 7.69 -1.69 5.97
CA ASP A 62 6.93 -1.31 7.17
C ASP A 62 5.47 -1.75 6.97
N VAL A 63 5.08 -2.84 7.66
CA VAL A 63 3.80 -3.51 7.41
C VAL A 63 2.86 -3.33 8.59
N SER A 64 1.63 -2.96 8.29
CA SER A 64 0.51 -2.96 9.23
C SER A 64 -0.69 -3.71 8.66
N ILE A 65 -1.35 -4.49 9.52
CA ILE A 65 -2.66 -5.09 9.25
C ILE A 65 -3.72 -4.24 9.92
N LEU A 66 -4.71 -3.84 9.15
CA LEU A 66 -5.88 -3.09 9.61
C LEU A 66 -7.11 -3.97 9.50
N ALA A 67 -7.67 -4.35 10.64
CA ALA A 67 -8.78 -5.29 10.72
C ALA A 67 -9.79 -4.87 11.81
N PRO A 68 -10.65 -3.88 11.56
CA PRO A 68 -11.63 -3.40 12.55
C PRO A 68 -12.52 -4.52 13.12
N PHE A 69 -12.88 -5.47 12.27
CA PHE A 69 -13.71 -6.63 12.61
C PHE A 69 -12.90 -7.92 12.78
N GLY A 70 -11.58 -7.82 12.78
CA GLY A 70 -10.68 -8.95 12.93
C GLY A 70 -10.63 -9.54 14.34
N PRO A 71 -9.93 -10.67 14.52
CA PRO A 71 -9.73 -11.29 15.82
C PRO A 71 -9.12 -10.33 16.85
N GLN A 72 -9.40 -10.56 18.13
CA GLN A 72 -8.74 -9.78 19.20
C GLN A 72 -7.27 -10.16 19.36
N ALA A 73 -6.93 -11.41 19.09
CA ALA A 73 -5.56 -11.90 19.16
C ALA A 73 -4.73 -11.34 18.00
N HIS A 74 -3.51 -10.92 18.31
CA HIS A 74 -2.55 -10.52 17.29
C HIS A 74 -2.24 -11.69 16.35
N PRO A 75 -2.07 -11.43 15.04
CA PRO A 75 -1.63 -12.47 14.12
C PRO A 75 -0.23 -13.00 14.50
N PRO A 76 0.08 -14.28 14.19
CA PRO A 76 1.36 -14.89 14.55
C PRO A 76 2.53 -14.43 13.66
N ILE A 77 2.46 -13.22 13.14
CA ILE A 77 3.49 -12.55 12.36
C ILE A 77 3.81 -11.22 13.02
N GLY A 78 5.08 -10.85 13.06
CA GLY A 78 5.57 -9.69 13.80
C GLY A 78 5.28 -8.34 13.14
N VAL A 79 4.04 -8.10 12.70
CA VAL A 79 3.59 -6.86 12.07
C VAL A 79 2.69 -6.07 13.01
N SER A 80 2.58 -4.76 12.78
CA SER A 80 1.60 -3.93 13.49
C SER A 80 0.18 -4.41 13.18
N TYR A 81 -0.66 -4.52 14.20
CA TYR A 81 -2.05 -4.95 14.07
C TYR A 81 -2.97 -3.91 14.68
N ASP A 82 -3.81 -3.30 13.85
CA ASP A 82 -4.68 -2.20 14.22
C ASP A 82 -6.15 -2.61 14.03
N ARG A 83 -6.97 -2.37 15.04
CA ARG A 83 -8.40 -2.65 15.05
C ARG A 83 -9.26 -1.39 15.12
N ARG A 84 -8.65 -0.21 15.02
CA ARG A 84 -9.39 1.04 14.88
C ARG A 84 -10.25 1.02 13.62
N THR A 85 -11.19 1.93 13.53
CA THR A 85 -11.97 2.11 12.30
C THR A 85 -11.05 2.46 11.13
N LEU A 86 -11.51 2.16 9.91
CA LEU A 86 -10.76 2.47 8.69
C LEU A 86 -10.47 3.98 8.59
N ALA A 87 -11.45 4.81 8.96
CA ALA A 87 -11.31 6.26 8.92
C ALA A 87 -10.21 6.77 9.88
N GLU A 88 -10.14 6.23 11.10
CA GLU A 88 -9.10 6.61 12.07
C GLU A 88 -7.73 6.13 11.63
N ALA A 89 -7.62 4.86 11.25
CA ALA A 89 -6.33 4.24 10.91
C ALA A 89 -5.75 4.76 9.59
N MET A 90 -6.58 5.15 8.63
CA MET A 90 -6.14 5.75 7.37
C MET A 90 -5.73 7.23 7.51
N ASN A 91 -6.00 7.85 8.66
CA ASN A 91 -5.59 9.23 8.94
C ASN A 91 -4.36 9.32 9.86
N ASP A 92 -4.01 8.24 10.57
CA ASP A 92 -2.92 8.26 11.54
C ASP A 92 -2.12 6.93 11.57
N PRO A 93 -0.99 6.87 10.88
CA PRO A 93 -0.45 7.86 9.94
C PRO A 93 -1.10 7.77 8.56
N ALA A 94 -1.45 8.90 7.97
CA ALA A 94 -2.03 8.95 6.63
C ALA A 94 -1.12 8.29 5.58
N PRO A 95 -1.68 7.58 4.58
CA PRO A 95 -0.92 7.06 3.46
C PRO A 95 -0.21 8.18 2.69
N ASP A 96 0.96 7.90 2.21
CA ASP A 96 1.73 8.77 1.31
C ASP A 96 2.11 7.99 0.03
N ARG A 97 2.80 8.64 -0.89
CA ARG A 97 3.20 8.02 -2.16
C ARG A 97 4.11 6.78 -2.01
N TRP A 98 4.67 6.54 -0.82
CA TRP A 98 5.48 5.36 -0.49
C TRP A 98 4.66 4.31 0.26
N THR A 99 3.35 4.46 0.27
CA THR A 99 2.41 3.53 0.89
C THR A 99 1.66 2.74 -0.18
N ALA A 100 1.67 1.43 -0.05
CA ALA A 100 0.78 0.52 -0.75
C ALA A 100 -0.39 0.13 0.18
N VAL A 101 -1.59 0.10 -0.35
CA VAL A 101 -2.80 -0.37 0.35
C VAL A 101 -3.33 -1.61 -0.36
N ALA A 102 -3.41 -2.72 0.36
CA ALA A 102 -3.93 -3.99 -0.13
C ALA A 102 -5.22 -4.32 0.62
N VAL A 103 -6.36 -4.28 -0.06
CA VAL A 103 -7.67 -4.62 0.51
C VAL A 103 -7.96 -6.10 0.26
N ALA A 104 -8.18 -6.88 1.33
CA ALA A 104 -8.40 -8.31 1.32
C ALA A 104 -9.50 -8.71 2.33
N THR A 105 -10.70 -8.16 2.19
CA THR A 105 -11.80 -8.38 3.14
C THR A 105 -12.81 -9.43 2.68
N HIS A 106 -12.87 -9.75 1.39
CA HIS A 106 -13.86 -10.63 0.75
C HIS A 106 -15.33 -10.16 0.81
N ASP A 107 -15.60 -9.07 1.49
CA ASP A 107 -16.91 -8.43 1.62
C ASP A 107 -16.95 -7.13 0.83
N LEU A 108 -17.99 -6.93 -0.01
CA LEU A 108 -18.06 -5.77 -0.91
C LEU A 108 -18.25 -4.45 -0.16
N GLU A 109 -19.02 -4.46 0.92
CA GLU A 109 -19.28 -3.24 1.70
C GLU A 109 -18.02 -2.82 2.48
N GLN A 110 -17.31 -3.80 3.04
CA GLN A 110 -16.03 -3.55 3.68
C GLN A 110 -14.96 -3.13 2.67
N ASP A 111 -14.92 -3.76 1.48
CA ASP A 111 -14.04 -3.35 0.38
C ASP A 111 -14.27 -1.89 0.00
N GLU A 112 -15.53 -1.47 -0.20
CA GLU A 112 -15.87 -0.07 -0.55
C GLU A 112 -15.46 0.90 0.56
N SER A 113 -15.78 0.58 1.81
CA SER A 113 -15.40 1.38 2.98
C SER A 113 -13.88 1.58 3.10
N ALA A 114 -13.09 0.59 2.66
CA ALA A 114 -11.63 0.64 2.64
C ALA A 114 -11.08 1.37 1.41
N LEU A 115 -11.63 1.11 0.23
CA LEU A 115 -11.15 1.63 -1.04
C LEU A 115 -11.39 3.14 -1.20
N ILE A 116 -12.51 3.65 -0.68
CA ILE A 116 -12.84 5.07 -0.79
C ILE A 116 -11.73 5.94 -0.17
N PRO A 117 -11.39 5.84 1.11
CA PRO A 117 -10.33 6.65 1.69
C PRO A 117 -8.94 6.34 1.10
N ALA A 118 -8.68 5.08 0.72
CA ALA A 118 -7.41 4.72 0.10
C ALA A 118 -7.21 5.39 -1.27
N LEU A 119 -8.22 5.40 -2.12
CA LEU A 119 -8.18 6.04 -3.44
C LEU A 119 -8.18 7.58 -3.38
N GLN A 120 -8.75 8.16 -2.33
CA GLN A 120 -8.70 9.60 -2.07
C GLN A 120 -7.36 10.05 -1.46
N SER A 121 -6.60 9.11 -0.88
CA SER A 121 -5.30 9.40 -0.30
C SER A 121 -4.19 9.49 -1.36
N PRO A 122 -3.02 10.07 -1.03
CA PRO A 122 -1.86 10.07 -1.92
C PRO A 122 -1.09 8.72 -1.92
N ALA A 123 -1.72 7.59 -1.54
CA ALA A 123 -1.09 6.27 -1.60
C ALA A 123 -0.54 5.99 -3.01
N GLY A 124 0.67 5.45 -3.08
CA GLY A 124 1.33 5.14 -4.35
C GLY A 124 0.73 3.93 -5.08
N TYR A 125 0.09 3.03 -4.33
CA TYR A 125 -0.59 1.86 -4.86
C TYR A 125 -1.84 1.55 -4.04
N VAL A 126 -2.94 1.20 -4.71
CA VAL A 126 -4.17 0.71 -4.08
C VAL A 126 -4.65 -0.50 -4.88
N GLY A 127 -4.75 -1.63 -4.21
CA GLY A 127 -5.22 -2.86 -4.83
C GLY A 127 -6.28 -3.56 -4.00
N VAL A 128 -7.16 -4.33 -4.67
CA VAL A 128 -8.18 -5.13 -4.00
C VAL A 128 -8.13 -6.59 -4.45
N LEU A 129 -8.11 -7.47 -3.45
CA LEU A 129 -8.23 -8.90 -3.67
C LEU A 129 -9.67 -9.25 -4.04
N GLY A 130 -9.83 -10.07 -5.05
CA GLY A 130 -11.14 -10.57 -5.43
C GLY A 130 -11.26 -10.95 -6.88
N SER A 131 -12.33 -11.70 -7.18
CA SER A 131 -12.57 -12.17 -8.53
C SER A 131 -13.00 -11.04 -9.48
N ARG A 132 -12.68 -11.18 -10.75
CA ARG A 132 -13.14 -10.28 -11.82
C ARG A 132 -14.68 -10.17 -11.88
N ARG A 133 -15.41 -11.19 -11.42
CA ARG A 133 -16.88 -11.18 -11.39
C ARG A 133 -17.47 -10.07 -10.50
N LYS A 134 -16.76 -9.69 -9.43
CA LYS A 134 -17.19 -8.63 -8.50
C LYS A 134 -16.69 -7.24 -8.93
N LEU A 135 -15.87 -7.15 -9.97
CA LEU A 135 -15.23 -5.89 -10.36
C LEU A 135 -16.25 -4.82 -10.76
N ASP A 136 -17.19 -5.17 -11.63
CA ASP A 136 -18.18 -4.20 -12.13
C ASP A 136 -19.05 -3.65 -11.00
N GLN A 137 -19.45 -4.51 -10.05
CA GLN A 137 -20.22 -4.11 -8.88
C GLN A 137 -19.40 -3.17 -7.98
N ARG A 138 -18.13 -3.50 -7.74
CA ARG A 138 -17.20 -2.67 -6.96
C ARG A 138 -17.00 -1.30 -7.59
N LEU A 139 -16.77 -1.26 -8.92
CA LEU A 139 -16.62 0.00 -9.65
C LEU A 139 -17.92 0.84 -9.63
N ALA A 140 -19.08 0.20 -9.68
CA ALA A 140 -20.36 0.88 -9.55
C ALA A 140 -20.52 1.51 -8.16
N GLY A 141 -20.20 0.78 -7.08
CA GLY A 141 -20.21 1.29 -5.72
C GLY A 141 -19.30 2.50 -5.52
N LEU A 142 -18.05 2.42 -6.00
CA LEU A 142 -17.10 3.54 -5.93
C LEU A 142 -17.59 4.79 -6.66
N ARG A 143 -18.22 4.63 -7.85
CA ARG A 143 -18.84 5.75 -8.57
C ARG A 143 -20.01 6.33 -7.80
N SER A 144 -20.88 5.49 -7.24
CA SER A 144 -22.02 5.91 -6.41
C SER A 144 -21.60 6.66 -5.16
N ALA A 145 -20.43 6.31 -4.60
CA ALA A 145 -19.81 7.01 -3.48
C ALA A 145 -19.13 8.34 -3.89
N GLY A 146 -19.19 8.73 -5.15
CA GLY A 146 -18.70 10.03 -5.65
C GLY A 146 -17.22 10.07 -6.02
N LEU A 147 -16.54 8.91 -6.16
CA LEU A 147 -15.16 8.90 -6.67
C LEU A 147 -15.15 9.23 -8.16
N ASP A 148 -14.23 10.10 -8.54
CA ASP A 148 -14.01 10.46 -9.93
C ASP A 148 -13.25 9.36 -10.71
N GLN A 149 -13.30 9.44 -12.02
CA GLN A 149 -12.65 8.45 -12.89
C GLN A 149 -11.11 8.39 -12.70
N PRO A 150 -10.39 9.51 -12.51
CA PRO A 150 -8.98 9.48 -12.18
C PRO A 150 -8.64 8.71 -10.89
N ALA A 151 -9.41 8.88 -9.82
CA ALA A 151 -9.23 8.13 -8.59
C ALA A 151 -9.48 6.63 -8.80
N ILE A 152 -10.57 6.28 -9.48
CA ILE A 152 -10.92 4.88 -9.79
C ILE A 152 -9.86 4.22 -10.68
N ALA A 153 -9.27 4.93 -11.62
CA ALA A 153 -8.21 4.42 -12.50
C ALA A 153 -6.92 4.00 -11.76
N ARG A 154 -6.73 4.46 -10.52
CA ARG A 154 -5.62 4.07 -9.65
C ARG A 154 -5.82 2.70 -9.01
N LEU A 155 -7.03 2.13 -9.09
CA LEU A 155 -7.34 0.84 -8.49
C LEU A 155 -6.76 -0.32 -9.30
N SER A 156 -5.92 -1.14 -8.68
CA SER A 156 -5.49 -2.44 -9.20
C SER A 156 -6.47 -3.53 -8.78
N ALA A 157 -7.28 -4.01 -9.72
CA ALA A 157 -8.30 -5.03 -9.45
C ALA A 157 -8.43 -5.99 -10.65
N PRO A 158 -8.09 -7.25 -10.47
CA PRO A 158 -7.52 -7.90 -9.26
C PRO A 158 -6.16 -7.34 -8.88
N ILE A 159 -5.83 -7.41 -7.57
CA ILE A 159 -4.63 -6.82 -6.98
C ILE A 159 -3.31 -7.37 -7.55
N GLY A 160 -3.26 -8.63 -7.96
CA GLY A 160 -2.03 -9.31 -8.34
C GLY A 160 -1.92 -9.58 -9.84
N LEU A 161 -0.73 -9.99 -10.25
CA LEU A 161 -0.45 -10.53 -11.58
C LEU A 161 -1.13 -11.89 -11.76
N ASN A 162 -1.58 -12.18 -12.98
CA ASN A 162 -2.19 -13.49 -13.29
C ASN A 162 -1.10 -14.55 -13.48
N ILE A 163 -0.67 -15.18 -12.40
CA ILE A 163 0.33 -16.27 -12.39
C ILE A 163 -0.32 -17.64 -12.13
N GLY A 164 -1.66 -17.74 -12.14
CA GLY A 164 -2.37 -18.97 -11.79
C GLY A 164 -2.40 -19.26 -10.29
N ALA A 165 -2.16 -18.26 -9.45
CA ALA A 165 -2.13 -18.36 -7.99
C ALA A 165 -3.47 -18.85 -7.43
N SER A 166 -3.43 -19.79 -6.50
CA SER A 166 -4.60 -20.36 -5.81
C SER A 166 -4.45 -20.37 -4.29
N SER A 167 -3.25 -20.60 -3.79
CA SER A 167 -2.96 -20.58 -2.34
C SER A 167 -2.67 -19.15 -1.84
N PRO A 168 -2.84 -18.89 -0.53
CA PRO A 168 -2.53 -17.58 0.04
C PRO A 168 -1.13 -17.06 -0.26
N TRP A 169 -0.12 -17.92 -0.21
CA TRP A 169 1.27 -17.54 -0.48
C TRP A 169 1.53 -17.27 -1.96
N GLU A 170 0.93 -18.03 -2.88
CA GLU A 170 1.02 -17.77 -4.31
C GLU A 170 0.36 -16.44 -4.67
N VAL A 171 -0.81 -16.15 -4.06
CA VAL A 171 -1.47 -14.86 -4.22
C VAL A 171 -0.60 -13.73 -3.69
N ALA A 172 0.00 -13.89 -2.49
CA ALA A 172 0.90 -12.89 -1.95
C ALA A 172 2.11 -12.62 -2.87
N LEU A 173 2.66 -13.67 -3.52
CA LEU A 173 3.72 -13.53 -4.51
C LEU A 173 3.27 -12.83 -5.79
N SER A 174 1.98 -12.87 -6.12
CA SER A 174 1.43 -12.20 -7.30
C SER A 174 1.22 -10.70 -7.09
N VAL A 175 1.10 -10.28 -5.84
CA VAL A 175 0.84 -8.89 -5.42
C VAL A 175 2.13 -8.09 -5.34
#